data_c199038c452efa5b643022c49925da57
#
_entry.id   c199038c452efa5b643022c49925da57
#
_cell.length_a   1.000
_cell.length_b   1.000
_cell.length_c   1.000
_cell.angle_alpha   90.00
_cell.angle_beta   90.00
_cell.angle_gamma   90.00
#
_symmetry.space_group_name_H-M   'P 1'
#
loop_
_entity.id
_entity.type
_entity.pdbx_description
1 polymer ?
#
loop_
_entity_poly.entity_id
_entity_poly.type
_entity_poly.pdbx_seq_one_letter_code
_entity_poly.pdbx_strand_id
1 'polypeptide(L)'
;MQLPAGNGLEIVQSFDPIPLYEVMEGLGYEYFTEQKGAAEFHAYFYRTEVKQEEKDIPMRPAALTNMPLIDEKLGNIAVNFWDLTWNDEHRHLPYEIRLLLSLTNAVGAGRMRQATRELVKAYIHGLDSAALDDVFELLVWNQGIGYFSSEIGPSTLFAAYKTIKNMEKQGKERSEICEMLKEKFGEKNPDVRV
;
A
#
# COMPACT_ATOMS: atom_id res chain seq x y z
N MET A 1 12.88 -0.05 -21.84
CA MET A 1 11.99 1.06 -22.25
C MET A 1 10.58 0.60 -21.97
N GLN A 2 9.87 1.20 -21.03
CA GLN A 2 8.48 0.83 -20.72
C GLN A 2 7.57 1.83 -21.42
N LEU A 3 6.59 1.33 -22.18
CA LEU A 3 5.58 2.19 -22.79
C LEU A 3 4.63 2.72 -21.69
N PRO A 4 4.22 4.00 -21.75
CA PRO A 4 3.18 4.52 -20.89
C PRO A 4 1.86 3.76 -21.06
N ALA A 5 1.04 3.69 -20.02
CA ALA A 5 -0.31 3.12 -20.09
C ALA A 5 -1.14 3.83 -21.19
N GLY A 6 -1.95 3.07 -21.92
CA GLY A 6 -2.72 3.57 -23.07
C GLY A 6 -1.96 3.63 -24.40
N ASN A 7 -0.66 3.33 -24.42
CA ASN A 7 0.12 3.19 -25.63
C ASN A 7 0.35 1.71 -25.96
N GLY A 8 0.33 1.39 -27.26
CA GLY A 8 0.59 0.06 -27.80
C GLY A 8 1.86 0.05 -28.64
N LEU A 9 2.46 -1.13 -28.76
CA LEU A 9 3.54 -1.43 -29.68
C LEU A 9 3.00 -2.39 -30.75
N GLU A 10 3.12 -2.01 -32.02
CA GLU A 10 2.87 -2.90 -33.14
C GLU A 10 4.20 -3.42 -33.67
N ILE A 11 4.30 -4.74 -33.85
CA ILE A 11 5.44 -5.42 -34.44
C ILE A 11 4.96 -6.16 -35.68
N VAL A 12 5.52 -5.80 -36.83
CA VAL A 12 5.22 -6.46 -38.13
C VAL A 12 6.38 -7.38 -38.48
N GLN A 13 6.08 -8.67 -38.70
CA GLN A 13 7.06 -9.69 -39.02
C GLN A 13 6.54 -10.65 -40.11
N SER A 14 7.46 -11.38 -40.72
CA SER A 14 7.14 -12.39 -41.74
C SER A 14 6.70 -13.74 -41.12
N PHE A 15 6.71 -13.89 -39.83
CA PHE A 15 6.33 -15.08 -39.08
C PHE A 15 5.61 -14.70 -37.78
N ASP A 16 4.87 -15.63 -37.20
CA ASP A 16 4.22 -15.45 -35.92
C ASP A 16 5.26 -15.37 -34.78
N PRO A 17 5.38 -14.24 -34.04
CA PRO A 17 6.42 -14.04 -33.05
C PRO A 17 6.12 -14.73 -31.68
N ILE A 18 5.74 -16.00 -31.68
CA ILE A 18 5.35 -16.78 -30.49
C ILE A 18 6.29 -16.63 -29.30
N PRO A 19 7.64 -16.69 -29.47
CA PRO A 19 8.55 -16.53 -28.33
C PRO A 19 8.47 -15.15 -27.66
N LEU A 20 7.98 -14.13 -28.37
CA LEU A 20 7.86 -12.78 -27.85
C LEU A 20 6.64 -12.63 -26.94
N TYR A 21 5.61 -13.45 -27.13
CA TYR A 21 4.38 -13.40 -26.31
C TYR A 21 4.67 -13.67 -24.83
N GLU A 22 5.37 -14.77 -24.52
CA GLU A 22 5.72 -15.11 -23.14
C GLU A 22 6.57 -14.03 -22.47
N VAL A 23 7.50 -13.44 -23.22
CA VAL A 23 8.34 -12.34 -22.70
C VAL A 23 7.52 -11.09 -22.41
N MET A 24 6.60 -10.74 -23.31
CA MET A 24 5.78 -9.54 -23.15
C MET A 24 4.70 -9.72 -22.08
N GLU A 25 4.11 -10.91 -21.95
CA GLU A 25 3.21 -11.23 -20.81
C GLU A 25 3.94 -11.14 -19.48
N GLY A 26 5.16 -11.68 -19.40
CA GLY A 26 6.01 -11.56 -18.21
C GLY A 26 6.37 -10.11 -17.83
N LEU A 27 6.29 -9.17 -18.80
CA LEU A 27 6.47 -7.74 -18.62
C LEU A 27 5.14 -6.99 -18.37
N GLY A 28 4.00 -7.71 -18.27
CA GLY A 28 2.68 -7.15 -18.02
C GLY A 28 2.01 -6.51 -19.23
N TYR A 29 2.29 -7.01 -20.44
CA TYR A 29 1.59 -6.61 -21.65
C TYR A 29 0.58 -7.68 -22.03
N GLU A 30 -0.59 -7.26 -22.49
CA GLU A 30 -1.53 -8.07 -23.25
C GLU A 30 -1.18 -7.98 -24.75
N TYR A 31 -1.56 -8.99 -25.51
CA TYR A 31 -1.30 -8.98 -26.95
C TYR A 31 -2.47 -9.59 -27.73
N PHE A 32 -2.55 -9.22 -28.99
CA PHE A 32 -3.27 -9.96 -30.02
C PHE A 32 -2.49 -9.91 -31.33
N THR A 33 -2.68 -10.92 -32.17
CA THR A 33 -1.97 -11.03 -33.45
C THR A 33 -2.96 -11.20 -34.59
N GLU A 34 -2.73 -10.49 -35.70
CA GLU A 34 -3.46 -10.63 -36.94
C GLU A 34 -2.51 -11.09 -38.06
N GLN A 35 -2.90 -12.12 -38.78
CA GLN A 35 -2.21 -12.48 -40.03
C GLN A 35 -2.85 -11.75 -41.20
N LYS A 36 -2.16 -10.77 -41.77
CA LYS A 36 -2.66 -9.97 -42.91
C LYS A 36 -2.22 -10.51 -44.28
N GLY A 37 -1.26 -11.42 -44.30
CA GLY A 37 -0.74 -12.03 -45.53
C GLY A 37 -0.08 -13.38 -45.26
N ALA A 38 0.33 -14.09 -46.31
CA ALA A 38 0.98 -15.40 -46.18
C ALA A 38 2.29 -15.36 -45.37
N ALA A 39 2.96 -14.20 -45.37
CA ALA A 39 4.18 -13.93 -44.59
C ALA A 39 4.13 -12.53 -43.97
N GLU A 40 2.98 -12.16 -43.39
CA GLU A 40 2.79 -10.86 -42.73
C GLU A 40 1.93 -11.02 -41.51
N PHE A 41 2.56 -10.90 -40.35
CA PHE A 41 1.96 -10.98 -39.00
C PHE A 41 2.12 -9.65 -38.31
N HIS A 42 1.02 -9.13 -37.77
CA HIS A 42 0.96 -7.92 -36.98
C HIS A 42 0.66 -8.30 -35.54
N ALA A 43 1.65 -8.21 -34.67
CA ALA A 43 1.49 -8.45 -33.22
C ALA A 43 1.38 -7.10 -32.47
N TYR A 44 0.27 -6.91 -31.80
CA TYR A 44 -0.03 -5.71 -31.03
C TYR A 44 0.14 -6.01 -29.57
N PHE A 45 1.02 -5.29 -28.91
CA PHE A 45 1.26 -5.37 -27.46
C PHE A 45 0.78 -4.08 -26.82
N TYR A 46 -0.06 -4.18 -25.81
CA TYR A 46 -0.59 -3.02 -25.12
C TYR A 46 -0.64 -3.30 -23.63
N ARG A 47 -0.44 -2.25 -22.85
CA ARG A 47 -0.79 -2.28 -21.43
C ARG A 47 -2.21 -1.82 -21.31
N THR A 48 -3.10 -2.72 -20.96
CA THR A 48 -4.32 -2.30 -20.31
C THR A 48 -3.90 -1.50 -19.08
N GLU A 49 -4.46 -0.31 -18.92
CA GLU A 49 -4.49 0.28 -17.60
C GLU A 49 -5.09 -0.80 -16.72
N VAL A 50 -4.24 -1.55 -16.02
CA VAL A 50 -4.68 -2.14 -14.79
C VAL A 50 -5.18 -0.90 -14.06
N LYS A 51 -6.50 -0.71 -14.00
CA LYS A 51 -7.11 -0.04 -12.88
C LYS A 51 -6.63 -0.85 -11.69
N GLN A 52 -5.40 -0.60 -11.23
CA GLN A 52 -5.15 -0.70 -9.82
C GLN A 52 -6.32 0.10 -9.29
N GLU A 53 -7.29 -0.59 -8.72
CA GLU A 53 -8.11 0.05 -7.71
C GLU A 53 -7.06 0.80 -6.91
N GLU A 54 -6.97 2.09 -7.14
CA GLU A 54 -6.11 2.97 -6.39
C GLU A 54 -6.60 2.79 -4.96
N LYS A 55 -6.05 1.80 -4.30
CA LYS A 55 -5.94 1.83 -2.86
C LYS A 55 -5.01 3.03 -2.65
N ASP A 56 -5.60 4.22 -2.73
CA ASP A 56 -4.97 5.54 -2.84
C ASP A 56 -4.29 5.95 -1.53
N ILE A 57 -3.57 4.97 -0.98
CA ILE A 57 -2.75 5.14 0.21
C ILE A 57 -1.32 5.09 -0.27
N PRO A 58 -0.55 6.15 -0.02
CA PRO A 58 0.88 6.06 -0.17
C PRO A 58 1.38 4.96 0.79
N MET A 59 1.56 3.77 0.26
CA MET A 59 2.05 2.62 1.02
C MET A 59 3.47 2.87 1.52
N ARG A 60 4.23 3.64 0.74
CA ARG A 60 5.61 4.00 1.06
C ARG A 60 5.65 5.26 1.92
N PRO A 61 6.37 5.25 3.05
CA PRO A 61 6.54 6.44 3.89
C PRO A 61 7.15 7.60 3.12
N ALA A 62 6.61 8.82 3.28
CA ALA A 62 7.11 10.02 2.62
C ALA A 62 8.60 10.28 2.93
N ALA A 63 9.07 9.90 4.11
CA ALA A 63 10.48 10.02 4.47
C ALA A 63 11.40 9.24 3.52
N LEU A 64 10.98 8.07 3.03
CA LEU A 64 11.77 7.27 2.08
C LEU A 64 11.83 7.93 0.71
N THR A 65 10.76 8.59 0.28
CA THR A 65 10.73 9.33 -0.99
C THR A 65 11.58 10.60 -0.94
N ASN A 66 11.85 11.11 0.25
CA ASN A 66 12.71 12.30 0.47
C ASN A 66 14.19 11.95 0.77
N MET A 67 14.50 10.68 1.08
CA MET A 67 15.91 10.27 1.33
C MET A 67 16.88 10.58 0.19
N PRO A 68 16.52 10.48 -1.10
CA PRO A 68 17.41 10.88 -2.20
C PRO A 68 17.87 12.34 -2.14
N LEU A 69 17.14 13.22 -1.45
CA LEU A 69 17.59 14.61 -1.21
C LEU A 69 18.82 14.71 -0.29
N ILE A 70 19.05 13.66 0.52
CA ILE A 70 20.22 13.56 1.41
C ILE A 70 21.35 12.87 0.65
N ASP A 71 21.08 11.70 0.10
CA ASP A 71 22.01 10.90 -0.69
C ASP A 71 21.21 9.96 -1.61
N GLU A 72 21.49 10.01 -2.92
CA GLU A 72 20.74 9.22 -3.91
C GLU A 72 20.92 7.72 -3.73
N LYS A 73 22.16 7.26 -3.42
CA LYS A 73 22.45 5.83 -3.23
C LYS A 73 21.77 5.30 -1.97
N LEU A 74 21.81 6.07 -0.89
CA LEU A 74 21.12 5.74 0.35
C LEU A 74 19.61 5.69 0.13
N GLY A 75 19.06 6.65 -0.60
CA GLY A 75 17.65 6.67 -0.96
C GLY A 75 17.21 5.41 -1.72
N ASN A 76 17.99 5.00 -2.71
CA ASN A 76 17.72 3.77 -3.48
C ASN A 76 17.79 2.51 -2.62
N ILE A 77 18.76 2.43 -1.71
CA ILE A 77 18.87 1.30 -0.76
C ILE A 77 17.64 1.25 0.15
N ALA A 78 17.23 2.38 0.70
CA ALA A 78 16.09 2.46 1.61
C ALA A 78 14.77 2.09 0.92
N VAL A 79 14.57 2.55 -0.30
CA VAL A 79 13.40 2.21 -1.13
C VAL A 79 13.38 0.72 -1.46
N ASN A 80 14.50 0.16 -1.92
CA ASN A 80 14.60 -1.26 -2.22
C ASN A 80 14.37 -2.13 -0.98
N PHE A 81 14.91 -1.74 0.17
CA PHE A 81 14.67 -2.45 1.44
C PHE A 81 13.18 -2.41 1.82
N TRP A 82 12.52 -1.28 1.64
CA TRP A 82 11.08 -1.14 1.88
C TRP A 82 10.29 -2.05 0.95
N ASP A 83 10.59 -2.05 -0.35
CA ASP A 83 9.92 -2.89 -1.35
C ASP A 83 10.10 -4.38 -1.03
N LEU A 84 11.32 -4.83 -0.72
CA LEU A 84 11.59 -6.19 -0.27
C LEU A 84 10.83 -6.56 1.00
N THR A 85 10.64 -5.59 1.91
CA THR A 85 9.93 -5.84 3.17
C THR A 85 8.42 -5.91 2.97
N TRP A 86 7.83 -5.04 2.17
CA TRP A 86 6.38 -4.86 2.10
C TRP A 86 5.71 -5.43 0.86
N ASN A 87 6.37 -5.39 -0.30
CA ASN A 87 5.81 -5.76 -1.60
C ASN A 87 6.28 -7.12 -2.14
N ASP A 88 7.14 -7.84 -1.41
CA ASP A 88 7.60 -9.15 -1.86
C ASP A 88 6.47 -10.19 -1.83
N GLU A 89 6.15 -10.75 -2.97
CA GLU A 89 5.09 -11.75 -3.19
C GLU A 89 5.32 -13.06 -2.42
N HIS A 90 6.58 -13.32 -1.99
CA HIS A 90 6.94 -14.54 -1.27
C HIS A 90 6.71 -14.44 0.25
N ARG A 91 5.98 -13.43 0.73
CA ARG A 91 5.69 -13.28 2.16
C ARG A 91 4.59 -14.25 2.61
N HIS A 92 4.85 -14.97 3.70
CA HIS A 92 3.93 -15.95 4.26
C HIS A 92 2.80 -15.34 5.11
N LEU A 93 3.06 -14.16 5.69
CA LEU A 93 2.04 -13.47 6.49
C LEU A 93 1.20 -12.55 5.60
N PRO A 94 -0.14 -12.59 5.71
CA PRO A 94 -1.03 -11.64 5.07
C PRO A 94 -0.62 -10.19 5.37
N TYR A 95 -0.86 -9.30 4.42
CA TYR A 95 -0.44 -7.91 4.52
C TYR A 95 -1.03 -7.21 5.75
N GLU A 96 -2.31 -7.46 6.04
CA GLU A 96 -3.05 -6.91 7.17
C GLU A 96 -2.42 -7.31 8.52
N ILE A 97 -2.01 -8.57 8.64
CA ILE A 97 -1.32 -9.08 9.84
C ILE A 97 0.04 -8.38 9.99
N ARG A 98 0.75 -8.17 8.92
CA ARG A 98 2.05 -7.46 8.94
C ARG A 98 1.88 -6.01 9.38
N LEU A 99 0.80 -5.34 8.97
CA LEU A 99 0.45 -4.00 9.42
C LEU A 99 0.17 -3.97 10.92
N LEU A 100 -0.59 -4.94 11.46
CA LEU A 100 -0.84 -5.05 12.91
C LEU A 100 0.44 -5.30 13.70
N LEU A 101 1.32 -6.19 13.23
CA LEU A 101 2.61 -6.41 13.86
C LEU A 101 3.49 -5.16 13.85
N SER A 102 3.48 -4.41 12.74
CA SER A 102 4.18 -3.12 12.64
C SER A 102 3.60 -2.08 13.58
N LEU A 103 2.26 -2.00 13.67
CA LEU A 103 1.55 -1.13 14.60
C LEU A 103 1.95 -1.42 16.04
N THR A 104 1.84 -2.67 16.49
CA THR A 104 2.14 -3.06 17.89
C THR A 104 3.61 -2.81 18.22
N ASN A 105 4.53 -3.13 17.30
CA ASN A 105 5.95 -2.83 17.47
C ASN A 105 6.22 -1.31 17.54
N ALA A 106 5.52 -0.52 16.73
CA ALA A 106 5.66 0.94 16.76
C ALA A 106 5.19 1.53 18.09
N VAL A 107 4.07 1.02 18.65
CA VAL A 107 3.61 1.41 19.99
C VAL A 107 4.64 1.04 21.05
N GLY A 108 5.15 -0.20 21.03
CA GLY A 108 6.18 -0.65 21.97
C GLY A 108 7.47 0.17 21.94
N ALA A 109 7.78 0.74 20.76
CA ALA A 109 8.93 1.63 20.54
C ALA A 109 8.61 3.13 20.77
N GLY A 110 7.41 3.49 21.23
CA GLY A 110 6.99 4.88 21.42
C GLY A 110 6.75 5.68 20.13
N ARG A 111 6.59 5.01 18.98
CA ARG A 111 6.46 5.64 17.66
C ARG A 111 5.00 5.82 17.28
N MET A 112 4.26 6.66 18.00
CA MET A 112 2.81 6.81 17.85
C MET A 112 2.40 7.29 16.45
N ARG A 113 3.19 8.15 15.81
CA ARG A 113 2.93 8.57 14.43
C ARG A 113 2.98 7.41 13.43
N GLN A 114 3.98 6.54 13.55
CA GLN A 114 4.06 5.33 12.73
C GLN A 114 2.86 4.41 13.03
N ALA A 115 2.57 4.15 14.30
CA ALA A 115 1.45 3.31 14.70
C ALA A 115 0.10 3.83 14.16
N THR A 116 -0.12 5.15 14.19
CA THR A 116 -1.32 5.78 13.61
C THR A 116 -1.48 5.43 12.13
N ARG A 117 -0.41 5.53 11.36
CA ARG A 117 -0.42 5.24 9.92
C ARG A 117 -0.62 3.77 9.62
N GLU A 118 -0.03 2.89 10.41
CA GLU A 118 -0.24 1.45 10.26
C GLU A 118 -1.70 1.07 10.59
N LEU A 119 -2.33 1.70 11.60
CA LEU A 119 -3.75 1.51 11.89
C LEU A 119 -4.63 1.96 10.72
N VAL A 120 -4.37 3.15 10.18
CA VAL A 120 -5.12 3.68 9.02
C VAL A 120 -5.01 2.73 7.82
N LYS A 121 -3.80 2.29 7.49
CA LYS A 121 -3.58 1.32 6.41
C LYS A 121 -4.30 0.01 6.67
N ALA A 122 -4.20 -0.54 7.88
CA ALA A 122 -4.84 -1.80 8.25
C ALA A 122 -6.36 -1.72 8.07
N TYR A 123 -7.00 -0.66 8.55
CA TYR A 123 -8.43 -0.45 8.36
C TYR A 123 -8.80 -0.31 6.89
N ILE A 124 -8.07 0.49 6.10
CA ILE A 124 -8.33 0.67 4.66
C ILE A 124 -8.15 -0.64 3.89
N HIS A 125 -7.20 -1.51 4.28
CA HIS A 125 -6.98 -2.83 3.69
C HIS A 125 -7.99 -3.90 4.11
N GLY A 126 -9.03 -3.56 4.85
CA GLY A 126 -10.15 -4.46 5.10
C GLY A 126 -10.23 -4.97 6.54
N LEU A 127 -9.30 -4.64 7.42
CA LEU A 127 -9.39 -5.00 8.82
C LEU A 127 -10.61 -4.31 9.45
N ASP A 128 -11.38 -5.05 10.24
CA ASP A 128 -12.54 -4.50 10.93
C ASP A 128 -12.16 -3.85 12.28
N SER A 129 -13.08 -3.10 12.85
CA SER A 129 -12.85 -2.44 14.13
C SER A 129 -12.80 -3.42 15.31
N ALA A 130 -13.41 -4.61 15.19
CA ALA A 130 -13.35 -5.64 16.23
C ALA A 130 -11.93 -6.18 16.37
N ALA A 131 -11.22 -6.43 15.25
CA ALA A 131 -9.82 -6.81 15.30
C ALA A 131 -8.92 -5.70 15.88
N LEU A 132 -9.28 -4.43 15.69
CA LEU A 132 -8.59 -3.32 16.34
C LEU A 132 -8.86 -3.27 17.85
N ASP A 133 -10.07 -3.64 18.32
CA ASP A 133 -10.39 -3.76 19.74
C ASP A 133 -9.44 -4.76 20.40
N ASP A 134 -9.27 -5.96 19.83
CA ASP A 134 -8.34 -6.99 20.30
C ASP A 134 -6.89 -6.46 20.35
N VAL A 135 -6.47 -5.71 19.35
CA VAL A 135 -5.13 -5.10 19.33
C VAL A 135 -4.95 -4.12 20.48
N PHE A 136 -5.93 -3.25 20.74
CA PHE A 136 -5.85 -2.31 21.85
C PHE A 136 -5.88 -3.00 23.21
N GLU A 137 -6.63 -4.08 23.37
CA GLU A 137 -6.59 -4.91 24.59
C GLU A 137 -5.18 -5.48 24.82
N LEU A 138 -4.54 -6.03 23.77
CA LEU A 138 -3.17 -6.52 23.85
C LEU A 138 -2.17 -5.40 24.15
N LEU A 139 -2.36 -4.20 23.61
CA LEU A 139 -1.52 -3.04 23.94
C LEU A 139 -1.64 -2.65 25.40
N VAL A 140 -2.85 -2.65 25.95
CA VAL A 140 -3.07 -2.38 27.41
C VAL A 140 -2.39 -3.47 28.25
N TRP A 141 -2.51 -4.73 27.85
CA TRP A 141 -1.87 -5.84 28.53
C TRP A 141 -0.34 -5.73 28.55
N ASN A 142 0.26 -5.48 27.39
CA ASN A 142 1.70 -5.49 27.23
C ASN A 142 2.39 -4.22 27.75
N GLN A 143 1.77 -3.05 27.57
CA GLN A 143 2.34 -1.75 27.97
C GLN A 143 1.87 -1.28 29.35
N GLY A 144 0.77 -1.85 29.85
CA GLY A 144 0.14 -1.50 31.10
C GLY A 144 -0.81 -0.30 30.99
N ILE A 145 -1.76 -0.24 31.94
CA ILE A 145 -2.79 0.80 31.99
C ILE A 145 -2.18 2.21 32.10
N GLY A 146 -1.09 2.34 32.85
CA GLY A 146 -0.40 3.62 33.03
C GLY A 146 0.08 4.20 31.70
N TYR A 147 0.79 3.39 30.91
CA TYR A 147 1.26 3.79 29.58
C TYR A 147 0.11 4.05 28.61
N PHE A 148 -0.93 3.21 28.67
CA PHE A 148 -2.12 3.44 27.86
C PHE A 148 -2.74 4.81 28.15
N SER A 149 -2.90 5.16 29.42
CA SER A 149 -3.55 6.41 29.85
C SER A 149 -2.72 7.65 29.52
N SER A 150 -1.39 7.56 29.65
CA SER A 150 -0.49 8.71 29.45
C SER A 150 -0.06 8.91 27.99
N GLU A 151 0.18 7.82 27.26
CA GLU A 151 0.80 7.89 25.94
C GLU A 151 -0.15 7.49 24.79
N ILE A 152 -0.86 6.35 24.96
CA ILE A 152 -1.74 5.86 23.89
C ILE A 152 -3.03 6.68 23.84
N GLY A 153 -3.71 6.87 24.95
CA GLY A 153 -5.02 7.52 25.04
C GLY A 153 -5.06 8.95 24.49
N PRO A 154 -4.09 9.82 24.73
CA PRO A 154 -4.03 11.15 24.14
C PRO A 154 -3.44 11.19 22.73
N SER A 155 -2.92 10.08 22.19
CA SER A 155 -2.22 10.03 20.92
C SER A 155 -3.13 10.14 19.70
N THR A 156 -2.53 10.46 18.54
CA THR A 156 -3.19 10.40 17.23
C THR A 156 -3.62 8.98 16.87
N LEU A 157 -2.92 7.95 17.35
CA LEU A 157 -3.31 6.56 17.20
C LEU A 157 -4.70 6.30 17.77
N PHE A 158 -4.92 6.67 19.03
CA PHE A 158 -6.21 6.46 19.67
C PHE A 158 -7.29 7.40 19.15
N ALA A 159 -6.90 8.60 18.68
CA ALA A 159 -7.83 9.49 17.98
C ALA A 159 -8.34 8.89 16.67
N ALA A 160 -7.47 8.25 15.88
CA ALA A 160 -7.87 7.54 14.67
C ALA A 160 -8.80 6.36 14.96
N TYR A 161 -8.47 5.53 15.97
CA TYR A 161 -9.33 4.44 16.43
C TYR A 161 -10.72 4.95 16.88
N LYS A 162 -10.78 5.99 17.72
CA LYS A 162 -12.06 6.60 18.12
C LYS A 162 -12.86 7.13 16.95
N THR A 163 -12.19 7.67 15.93
CA THR A 163 -12.88 8.15 14.72
C THR A 163 -13.56 6.99 14.00
N ILE A 164 -12.90 5.85 13.82
CA ILE A 164 -13.49 4.64 13.25
C ILE A 164 -14.72 4.22 14.04
N LYS A 165 -14.57 3.98 15.35
CA LYS A 165 -15.67 3.49 16.21
C LYS A 165 -16.87 4.44 16.21
N ASN A 166 -16.65 5.76 16.24
CA ASN A 166 -17.71 6.75 16.24
C ASN A 166 -18.46 6.80 14.91
N MET A 167 -17.75 6.74 13.79
CA MET A 167 -18.37 6.77 12.47
C MET A 167 -19.15 5.48 12.19
N GLU A 168 -18.60 4.31 12.53
CA GLU A 168 -19.32 3.04 12.44
C GLU A 168 -20.60 3.05 13.29
N LYS A 169 -20.53 3.56 14.52
CA LYS A 169 -21.72 3.73 15.38
C LYS A 169 -22.78 4.65 14.78
N GLN A 170 -22.38 5.62 13.96
CA GLN A 170 -23.28 6.50 13.23
C GLN A 170 -23.82 5.86 11.95
N GLY A 171 -23.46 4.61 11.65
CA GLY A 171 -23.87 3.91 10.43
C GLY A 171 -23.23 4.44 9.15
N LYS A 172 -22.06 5.07 9.25
CA LYS A 172 -21.31 5.56 8.09
C LYS A 172 -20.75 4.41 7.28
N GLU A 173 -20.80 4.55 5.95
CA GLU A 173 -20.20 3.59 5.04
C GLU A 173 -18.68 3.56 5.21
N ARG A 174 -18.09 2.37 5.04
CA ARG A 174 -16.65 2.16 5.20
C ARG A 174 -15.82 3.08 4.29
N SER A 175 -16.25 3.32 3.08
CA SER A 175 -15.60 4.24 2.14
C SER A 175 -15.49 5.67 2.72
N GLU A 176 -16.56 6.18 3.33
CA GLU A 176 -16.57 7.49 3.97
C GLU A 176 -15.60 7.56 5.15
N ILE A 177 -15.53 6.47 5.93
CA ILE A 177 -14.58 6.38 7.04
C ILE A 177 -13.15 6.37 6.52
N CYS A 178 -12.87 5.60 5.46
CA CYS A 178 -11.55 5.54 4.84
C CYS A 178 -11.07 6.91 4.34
N GLU A 179 -11.94 7.67 3.66
CA GLU A 179 -11.60 9.02 3.19
C GLU A 179 -11.29 9.97 4.37
N MET A 180 -12.10 9.93 5.42
CA MET A 180 -11.86 10.71 6.63
C MET A 180 -10.52 10.36 7.30
N LEU A 181 -10.18 9.07 7.35
CA LEU A 181 -8.91 8.62 7.92
C LEU A 181 -7.71 9.05 7.07
N LYS A 182 -7.82 8.96 5.74
CA LYS A 182 -6.77 9.44 4.82
C LYS A 182 -6.52 10.94 5.00
N GLU A 183 -7.59 11.72 5.07
CA GLU A 183 -7.51 13.16 5.23
C GLU A 183 -6.86 13.56 6.57
N LYS A 184 -7.35 13.00 7.67
CA LYS A 184 -6.91 13.41 9.02
C LYS A 184 -5.61 12.77 9.48
N PHE A 185 -5.39 11.50 9.14
CA PHE A 185 -4.31 10.69 9.73
C PHE A 185 -3.38 10.07 8.70
N GLY A 186 -3.60 10.32 7.40
CA GLY A 186 -2.80 9.77 6.32
C GLY A 186 -1.39 10.36 6.20
N GLU A 187 -0.56 9.71 5.39
CA GLU A 187 0.83 10.12 5.14
C GLU A 187 0.99 11.53 4.59
N LYS A 188 -0.01 12.02 3.85
CA LYS A 188 0.02 13.36 3.26
C LYS A 188 -0.30 14.46 4.27
N ASN A 189 -0.82 14.12 5.46
CA ASN A 189 -1.13 15.10 6.48
C ASN A 189 0.13 15.42 7.31
N PRO A 190 0.72 16.63 7.20
CA PRO A 190 1.91 17.02 7.97
C PRO A 190 1.61 17.20 9.46
N ASP A 191 0.34 17.40 9.82
CA ASP A 191 -0.08 17.70 11.18
C ASP A 191 -0.33 16.45 12.04
N VAL A 192 -0.16 15.25 11.48
CA VAL A 192 -0.08 14.01 12.26
C VAL A 192 1.20 14.03 13.07
N ARG A 193 1.16 14.79 14.15
CA ARG A 193 2.24 14.90 15.13
C ARG A 193 1.98 13.94 16.29
N VAL A 194 3.07 13.51 16.89
CA VAL A 194 3.05 12.78 18.15
C VAL A 194 2.69 13.75 19.25
#